data_4e681159d2795bf1907a9de24ef3c82f
#
_entry.id   4e681159d2795bf1907a9de24ef3c82f
#
_cell.length_a   1.000
_cell.length_b   1.000
_cell.length_c   1.000
_cell.angle_alpha   90.00
_cell.angle_beta   90.00
_cell.angle_gamma   90.00
#
_symmetry.space_group_name_H-M   'P 1'
#
loop_
_entity.id
_entity.type
_entity.pdbx_description
1 polymer ?
#
loop_
_entity_poly.entity_id
_entity_poly.type
_entity_poly.pdbx_seq_one_letter_code
_entity_poly.pdbx_strand_id
1 'polypeptide(L)'
;LNAIVCQREHHKKRKVNETMKGIILAGGSGTRLYPLTRVTSKQLLPIYDKPMIYYPLSVLMNAGIREILIISTPDDTPRFEALLGDGHQFGIELSYAVQPSPDGLAQAFIIGADFIGNDNVAMVLGDNIFAGHGLTKRLKEAADRKVGATVFGYYVDDPERFGIVEFDKNGKAISIEEKPAHPKSNYCVTGLYFYDNRVVEYAKNLKPSARGELEITDLNRIYLENGELNVELLGQGFTWLDTGTHESLVDATNFVRTVETHQHRKIACLEEIAYLNGWITKEQLMEIYEIYKKNQYGAYLLDVMNGKYIDK
;
A
#
# COMPACT_ATOMS: atom_id res chain seq x y z
N LEU A 1 -13.24 34.97 -50.20
CA LEU A 1 -12.81 35.30 -48.85
C LEU A 1 -12.57 33.99 -48.08
N ASN A 2 -11.31 33.51 -48.16
CA ASN A 2 -10.84 32.29 -47.55
C ASN A 2 -10.47 32.56 -46.08
N ALA A 3 -11.18 31.94 -45.17
CA ALA A 3 -10.77 31.89 -43.77
C ALA A 3 -9.83 30.69 -43.59
N ILE A 4 -8.57 30.96 -43.38
CA ILE A 4 -7.53 30.00 -43.03
C ILE A 4 -7.76 29.62 -41.56
N VAL A 5 -8.22 28.38 -41.35
CA VAL A 5 -8.30 27.78 -40.01
C VAL A 5 -6.89 27.36 -39.62
N CYS A 6 -6.26 28.13 -38.78
CA CYS A 6 -4.97 27.82 -38.15
C CYS A 6 -5.19 26.75 -37.09
N GLN A 7 -4.92 25.49 -37.40
CA GLN A 7 -4.83 24.44 -36.41
C GLN A 7 -3.58 24.69 -35.55
N ARG A 8 -3.78 25.25 -34.36
CA ARG A 8 -2.76 25.25 -33.31
C ARG A 8 -2.65 23.85 -32.74
N GLU A 9 -1.70 23.09 -33.22
CA GLU A 9 -1.21 21.91 -32.53
C GLU A 9 -0.63 22.33 -31.18
N HIS A 10 -1.42 22.15 -30.13
CA HIS A 10 -0.93 22.21 -28.75
C HIS A 10 -0.15 20.93 -28.50
N HIS A 11 1.12 20.91 -28.83
CA HIS A 11 2.09 20.03 -28.24
C HIS A 11 2.16 20.41 -26.75
N LYS A 12 1.27 19.82 -25.93
CA LYS A 12 1.52 19.73 -24.50
C LYS A 12 2.83 18.98 -24.33
N LYS A 13 3.94 19.71 -24.11
CA LYS A 13 5.12 19.14 -23.47
C LYS A 13 4.61 18.40 -22.24
N ARG A 14 4.60 17.05 -22.26
CA ARG A 14 4.50 16.27 -21.05
C ARG A 14 5.61 16.81 -20.15
N LYS A 15 5.26 17.56 -19.09
CA LYS A 15 6.13 17.67 -17.94
C LYS A 15 6.44 16.23 -17.59
N VAL A 16 7.72 15.90 -17.49
CA VAL A 16 8.17 14.70 -16.82
C VAL A 16 7.66 14.88 -15.39
N ASN A 17 6.44 14.42 -15.14
CA ASN A 17 5.97 14.29 -13.77
C ASN A 17 6.83 13.17 -13.21
N GLU A 18 7.64 13.49 -12.21
CA GLU A 18 8.21 12.48 -11.34
C GLU A 18 7.05 11.62 -10.88
N THR A 19 6.96 10.41 -11.45
CA THR A 19 5.90 9.46 -11.15
C THR A 19 6.29 8.76 -9.86
N MET A 20 5.35 8.57 -8.95
CA MET A 20 5.61 7.76 -7.77
C MET A 20 5.36 6.30 -8.13
N LYS A 21 6.31 5.43 -7.80
CA LYS A 21 6.19 3.98 -7.93
C LYS A 21 5.75 3.34 -6.62
N GLY A 22 5.21 2.14 -6.69
CA GLY A 22 4.74 1.40 -5.54
C GLY A 22 5.55 0.14 -5.28
N ILE A 23 5.75 -0.21 -4.01
CA ILE A 23 6.27 -1.52 -3.59
C ILE A 23 5.28 -2.13 -2.61
N ILE A 24 4.93 -3.41 -2.83
CA ILE A 24 4.27 -4.22 -1.82
C ILE A 24 5.28 -5.25 -1.33
N LEU A 25 5.63 -5.17 -0.04
CA LEU A 25 6.48 -6.18 0.57
C LEU A 25 5.62 -7.30 1.14
N ALA A 26 5.55 -8.41 0.43
CA ALA A 26 4.76 -9.59 0.72
C ALA A 26 5.63 -10.80 1.05
N GLY A 27 6.75 -10.56 1.72
CA GLY A 27 7.69 -11.58 2.18
C GLY A 27 7.37 -12.10 3.58
N GLY A 28 8.30 -12.87 4.12
CA GLY A 28 8.25 -13.44 5.46
C GLY A 28 7.71 -14.86 5.53
N SER A 29 8.15 -15.62 6.53
CA SER A 29 7.84 -17.05 6.69
C SER A 29 6.42 -17.35 7.16
N GLY A 30 5.67 -16.34 7.65
CA GLY A 30 4.31 -16.52 8.13
C GLY A 30 4.15 -17.50 9.30
N THR A 31 5.22 -17.86 10.01
CA THR A 31 5.23 -18.95 11.03
C THR A 31 4.24 -18.73 12.17
N ARG A 32 3.93 -17.48 12.52
CA ARG A 32 2.92 -17.15 13.54
C ARG A 32 1.51 -17.60 13.18
N LEU A 33 1.25 -17.86 11.89
CA LEU A 33 -0.05 -18.33 11.37
C LEU A 33 -0.05 -19.82 11.02
N TYR A 34 0.98 -20.59 11.43
CA TYR A 34 0.93 -22.04 11.21
C TYR A 34 -0.27 -22.66 11.94
N PRO A 35 -0.95 -23.68 11.33
CA PRO A 35 -0.60 -24.35 10.07
C PRO A 35 -1.10 -23.68 8.78
N LEU A 36 -1.83 -22.57 8.82
CA LEU A 36 -2.47 -21.96 7.64
C LEU A 36 -1.47 -21.59 6.53
N THR A 37 -0.27 -21.15 6.93
CA THR A 37 0.76 -20.63 6.03
C THR A 37 1.87 -21.66 5.71
N ARG A 38 1.64 -22.97 5.97
CA ARG A 38 2.64 -24.00 5.67
C ARG A 38 2.87 -24.23 4.17
N VAL A 39 1.88 -23.91 3.36
CA VAL A 39 1.90 -24.17 1.91
C VAL A 39 1.50 -22.95 1.08
N THR A 40 1.33 -21.80 1.72
CA THR A 40 0.93 -20.56 1.04
C THR A 40 1.40 -19.34 1.81
N SER A 41 1.65 -18.25 1.09
CA SER A 41 1.90 -16.95 1.70
C SER A 41 0.72 -16.49 2.55
N LYS A 42 1.01 -15.80 3.66
CA LYS A 42 0.00 -15.14 4.49
C LYS A 42 -0.88 -14.20 3.65
N GLN A 43 -0.28 -13.45 2.75
CA GLN A 43 -0.95 -12.44 1.92
C GLN A 43 -1.89 -13.04 0.85
N LEU A 44 -1.86 -14.35 0.66
CA LEU A 44 -2.81 -15.09 -0.18
C LEU A 44 -3.99 -15.67 0.61
N LEU A 45 -3.96 -15.61 1.95
CA LEU A 45 -5.10 -16.01 2.78
C LEU A 45 -6.29 -15.07 2.55
N PRO A 46 -7.52 -15.59 2.63
CA PRO A 46 -8.71 -14.77 2.45
C PRO A 46 -8.93 -13.83 3.63
N ILE A 47 -9.28 -12.59 3.33
CA ILE A 47 -9.89 -11.64 4.27
C ILE A 47 -11.30 -11.40 3.75
N TYR A 48 -12.28 -12.06 4.33
CA TYR A 48 -13.68 -12.09 3.93
C TYR A 48 -13.87 -12.62 2.50
N ASP A 49 -13.97 -11.78 1.49
CA ASP A 49 -14.35 -12.15 0.12
C ASP A 49 -13.22 -12.05 -0.92
N LYS A 50 -12.01 -11.70 -0.50
CA LYS A 50 -10.85 -11.54 -1.39
C LYS A 50 -9.52 -11.87 -0.70
N PRO A 51 -8.45 -12.17 -1.46
CA PRO A 51 -7.12 -12.38 -0.89
C PRO A 51 -6.59 -11.13 -0.19
N MET A 52 -5.84 -11.32 0.90
CA MET A 52 -5.28 -10.22 1.70
C MET A 52 -4.48 -9.22 0.88
N ILE A 53 -3.73 -9.64 -0.14
CA ILE A 53 -2.91 -8.77 -0.99
C ILE A 53 -3.71 -7.68 -1.72
N TYR A 54 -5.03 -7.85 -1.90
CA TYR A 54 -5.88 -6.85 -2.53
C TYR A 54 -5.96 -5.56 -1.72
N TYR A 55 -5.88 -5.64 -0.39
CA TYR A 55 -5.97 -4.48 0.50
C TYR A 55 -4.78 -3.55 0.35
N PRO A 56 -3.51 -3.97 0.52
CA PRO A 56 -2.36 -3.10 0.28
C PRO A 56 -2.27 -2.64 -1.19
N LEU A 57 -2.64 -3.48 -2.16
CA LEU A 57 -2.68 -3.08 -3.56
C LEU A 57 -3.68 -1.94 -3.78
N SER A 58 -4.86 -2.00 -3.15
CA SER A 58 -5.86 -0.93 -3.21
C SER A 58 -5.36 0.39 -2.61
N VAL A 59 -4.51 0.34 -1.58
CA VAL A 59 -3.91 1.54 -0.98
C VAL A 59 -3.03 2.29 -1.99
N LEU A 60 -2.15 1.57 -2.69
CA LEU A 60 -1.31 2.16 -3.73
C LEU A 60 -2.13 2.69 -4.91
N MET A 61 -3.13 1.94 -5.36
CA MET A 61 -4.05 2.38 -6.41
C MET A 61 -4.83 3.63 -6.02
N ASN A 62 -5.31 3.73 -4.78
CA ASN A 62 -5.99 4.92 -4.25
C ASN A 62 -5.04 6.14 -4.12
N ALA A 63 -3.75 5.92 -3.93
CA ALA A 63 -2.73 6.97 -4.02
C ALA A 63 -2.49 7.46 -5.47
N GLY A 64 -3.06 6.78 -6.46
CA GLY A 64 -2.87 7.08 -7.89
C GLY A 64 -1.64 6.38 -8.50
N ILE A 65 -1.04 5.45 -7.79
CA ILE A 65 0.16 4.72 -8.22
C ILE A 65 -0.25 3.57 -9.13
N ARG A 66 0.39 3.46 -10.30
CA ARG A 66 0.06 2.46 -11.31
C ARG A 66 1.19 1.50 -11.64
N GLU A 67 2.44 1.86 -11.40
CA GLU A 67 3.61 0.99 -11.53
C GLU A 67 3.94 0.42 -10.14
N ILE A 68 3.77 -0.88 -9.95
CA ILE A 68 3.86 -1.52 -8.63
C ILE A 68 4.73 -2.77 -8.71
N LEU A 69 5.70 -2.87 -7.80
CA LEU A 69 6.55 -4.04 -7.62
C LEU A 69 6.06 -4.84 -6.40
N ILE A 70 5.79 -6.12 -6.61
CA ILE A 70 5.51 -7.07 -5.52
C ILE A 70 6.79 -7.83 -5.20
N ILE A 71 7.27 -7.67 -3.96
CA ILE A 71 8.46 -8.38 -3.47
C ILE A 71 8.01 -9.49 -2.54
N SER A 72 8.35 -10.73 -2.86
CA SER A 72 7.93 -11.90 -2.08
C SER A 72 9.04 -12.96 -1.97
N THR A 73 8.75 -14.07 -1.31
CA THR A 73 9.65 -15.22 -1.21
C THR A 73 9.79 -15.93 -2.56
N PRO A 74 10.87 -16.72 -2.78
CA PRO A 74 11.00 -17.53 -4.00
C PRO A 74 9.80 -18.45 -4.25
N ASP A 75 9.25 -19.05 -3.19
CA ASP A 75 8.15 -20.03 -3.29
C ASP A 75 6.78 -19.38 -3.56
N ASP A 76 6.58 -18.14 -3.12
CA ASP A 76 5.29 -17.46 -3.21
C ASP A 76 5.17 -16.50 -4.39
N THR A 77 6.29 -15.99 -4.92
CA THR A 77 6.28 -15.08 -6.09
C THR A 77 5.48 -15.65 -7.27
N PRO A 78 5.65 -16.93 -7.69
CA PRO A 78 4.84 -17.49 -8.79
C PRO A 78 3.34 -17.55 -8.49
N ARG A 79 2.95 -17.62 -7.22
CA ARG A 79 1.53 -17.62 -6.81
C ARG A 79 0.91 -16.23 -6.93
N PHE A 80 1.67 -15.18 -6.58
CA PHE A 80 1.24 -13.79 -6.80
C PHE A 80 1.12 -13.48 -8.29
N GLU A 81 2.07 -13.95 -9.11
CA GLU A 81 2.00 -13.82 -10.57
C GLU A 81 0.77 -14.53 -11.14
N ALA A 82 0.47 -15.76 -10.66
CA ALA A 82 -0.70 -16.51 -11.09
C ALA A 82 -2.03 -15.84 -10.68
N LEU A 83 -2.06 -15.15 -9.52
CA LEU A 83 -3.26 -14.48 -9.02
C LEU A 83 -3.51 -13.13 -9.71
N LEU A 84 -2.46 -12.32 -9.87
CA LEU A 84 -2.58 -10.91 -10.21
C LEU A 84 -2.14 -10.61 -11.66
N GLY A 85 -1.45 -11.54 -12.33
CA GLY A 85 -0.92 -11.36 -13.67
C GLY A 85 0.02 -10.17 -13.76
N ASP A 86 -0.04 -9.45 -14.87
CA ASP A 86 0.71 -8.22 -15.11
C ASP A 86 -0.02 -6.95 -14.63
N GLY A 87 -1.21 -7.08 -14.05
CA GLY A 87 -2.02 -5.96 -13.55
C GLY A 87 -2.90 -5.28 -14.58
N HIS A 88 -2.82 -5.69 -15.85
CA HIS A 88 -3.56 -5.05 -16.95
C HIS A 88 -5.08 -4.99 -16.69
N GLN A 89 -5.65 -6.03 -16.11
CA GLN A 89 -7.06 -6.10 -15.73
C GLN A 89 -7.49 -5.01 -14.71
N PHE A 90 -6.54 -4.44 -13.98
CA PHE A 90 -6.76 -3.33 -13.04
C PHE A 90 -6.25 -1.98 -13.59
N GLY A 91 -5.83 -1.94 -14.84
CA GLY A 91 -5.26 -0.74 -15.47
C GLY A 91 -3.96 -0.26 -14.82
N ILE A 92 -3.21 -1.15 -14.21
CA ILE A 92 -1.90 -0.93 -13.58
C ILE A 92 -0.86 -1.84 -14.22
N GLU A 93 0.40 -1.63 -13.88
CA GLU A 93 1.53 -2.45 -14.30
C GLU A 93 2.18 -3.10 -13.07
N LEU A 94 2.15 -4.43 -13.02
CA LEU A 94 2.73 -5.21 -11.94
C LEU A 94 4.04 -5.84 -12.38
N SER A 95 5.05 -5.71 -11.55
CA SER A 95 6.34 -6.41 -11.63
C SER A 95 6.55 -7.21 -10.37
N TYR A 96 7.44 -8.20 -10.44
CA TYR A 96 7.69 -9.12 -9.33
C TYR A 96 9.18 -9.24 -9.08
N ALA A 97 9.56 -9.30 -7.80
CA ALA A 97 10.92 -9.56 -7.39
C ALA A 97 10.97 -10.51 -6.19
N VAL A 98 12.09 -11.21 -6.06
CA VAL A 98 12.31 -12.17 -4.99
C VAL A 98 13.14 -11.55 -3.88
N GLN A 99 12.64 -11.67 -2.63
CA GLN A 99 13.42 -11.46 -1.42
C GLN A 99 13.94 -12.82 -0.95
N PRO A 100 15.25 -13.11 -1.11
CA PRO A 100 15.78 -14.44 -0.82
C PRO A 100 15.83 -14.77 0.68
N SER A 101 15.97 -13.74 1.53
CA SER A 101 15.98 -13.85 2.99
C SER A 101 15.29 -12.63 3.61
N PRO A 102 14.65 -12.77 4.79
CA PRO A 102 13.94 -11.67 5.45
C PRO A 102 14.89 -10.76 6.24
N ASP A 103 15.79 -10.06 5.55
CA ASP A 103 16.85 -9.25 6.16
C ASP A 103 16.38 -7.85 6.56
N GLY A 104 15.06 -7.65 6.72
CA GLY A 104 14.44 -6.41 7.18
C GLY A 104 13.63 -5.70 6.09
N LEU A 105 12.79 -4.76 6.53
CA LEU A 105 11.85 -4.07 5.63
C LEU A 105 12.56 -3.12 4.65
N ALA A 106 13.65 -2.47 5.10
CA ALA A 106 14.40 -1.54 4.25
C ALA A 106 15.12 -2.23 3.09
N GLN A 107 15.33 -3.56 3.14
CA GLN A 107 15.89 -4.34 2.03
C GLN A 107 15.04 -4.22 0.74
N ALA A 108 13.73 -3.95 0.88
CA ALA A 108 12.83 -3.78 -0.25
C ALA A 108 13.30 -2.68 -1.23
N PHE A 109 13.90 -1.60 -0.73
CA PHE A 109 14.41 -0.51 -1.57
C PHE A 109 15.72 -0.86 -2.26
N ILE A 110 16.49 -1.80 -1.71
CA ILE A 110 17.71 -2.33 -2.35
C ILE A 110 17.33 -3.29 -3.48
N ILE A 111 16.40 -4.21 -3.20
CA ILE A 111 15.87 -5.16 -4.20
C ILE A 111 15.16 -4.42 -5.33
N GLY A 112 14.35 -3.42 -4.99
CA GLY A 112 13.58 -2.62 -5.93
C GLY A 112 14.35 -1.47 -6.59
N ALA A 113 15.68 -1.33 -6.37
CA ALA A 113 16.44 -0.16 -6.82
C ALA A 113 16.32 0.12 -8.31
N ASP A 114 16.45 -0.91 -9.17
CA ASP A 114 16.35 -0.77 -10.62
C ASP A 114 14.91 -0.44 -11.05
N PHE A 115 13.90 -1.01 -10.38
CA PHE A 115 12.50 -0.67 -10.60
C PHE A 115 12.20 0.78 -10.21
N ILE A 116 12.67 1.23 -9.05
CA ILE A 116 12.48 2.62 -8.57
C ILE A 116 13.14 3.59 -9.54
N GLY A 117 14.37 3.32 -9.98
CA GLY A 117 15.13 4.21 -10.84
C GLY A 117 15.31 5.60 -10.21
N ASN A 118 14.81 6.63 -10.88
CA ASN A 118 14.89 8.02 -10.43
C ASN A 118 13.58 8.54 -9.81
N ASP A 119 12.56 7.69 -9.69
CA ASP A 119 11.24 8.08 -9.18
C ASP A 119 11.19 8.04 -7.66
N ASN A 120 10.21 8.73 -7.08
CA ASN A 120 9.83 8.56 -5.69
C ASN A 120 9.11 7.22 -5.51
N VAL A 121 9.03 6.72 -4.29
CA VAL A 121 8.45 5.40 -4.03
C VAL A 121 7.57 5.38 -2.78
N ALA A 122 6.41 4.75 -2.90
CA ALA A 122 5.60 4.34 -1.76
C ALA A 122 5.79 2.85 -1.50
N MET A 123 5.87 2.46 -0.23
CA MET A 123 5.88 1.06 0.16
C MET A 123 4.75 0.79 1.14
N VAL A 124 4.07 -0.35 0.93
CA VAL A 124 3.06 -0.87 1.85
C VAL A 124 3.38 -2.31 2.20
N LEU A 125 3.18 -2.68 3.47
CA LEU A 125 3.32 -4.07 3.91
C LEU A 125 2.13 -4.89 3.45
N GLY A 126 2.39 -6.06 2.91
CA GLY A 126 1.41 -6.93 2.25
C GLY A 126 0.31 -7.48 3.16
N ASP A 127 0.44 -7.32 4.48
CA ASP A 127 -0.48 -7.79 5.51
C ASP A 127 -1.21 -6.64 6.24
N ASN A 128 -1.09 -5.42 5.74
CA ASN A 128 -1.72 -4.26 6.34
C ASN A 128 -3.02 -3.89 5.62
N ILE A 129 -4.06 -3.65 6.39
CA ILE A 129 -5.37 -3.21 5.92
C ILE A 129 -5.62 -1.80 6.44
N PHE A 130 -5.97 -0.90 5.54
CA PHE A 130 -6.33 0.48 5.85
C PHE A 130 -7.76 0.75 5.37
N ALA A 131 -8.58 1.31 6.23
CA ALA A 131 -9.92 1.76 5.88
C ALA A 131 -10.27 3.03 6.65
N GLY A 132 -11.05 3.90 6.02
CA GLY A 132 -11.52 5.12 6.66
C GLY A 132 -11.93 6.18 5.67
N HIS A 133 -12.85 7.03 6.09
CA HIS A 133 -13.32 8.15 5.27
C HIS A 133 -12.17 9.16 5.02
N GLY A 134 -11.99 9.55 3.77
CA GLY A 134 -10.93 10.50 3.39
C GLY A 134 -9.53 9.89 3.25
N LEU A 135 -9.36 8.57 3.39
CA LEU A 135 -8.07 7.90 3.21
C LEU A 135 -7.46 8.22 1.85
N THR A 136 -8.22 8.08 0.76
CA THR A 136 -7.75 8.37 -0.61
C THR A 136 -7.16 9.77 -0.75
N LYS A 137 -7.77 10.78 -0.10
CA LYS A 137 -7.25 12.16 -0.12
C LYS A 137 -5.86 12.24 0.54
N ARG A 138 -5.71 11.66 1.74
CA ARG A 138 -4.43 11.63 2.47
C ARG A 138 -3.34 10.89 1.71
N LEU A 139 -3.69 9.77 1.06
CA LEU A 139 -2.76 9.01 0.23
C LEU A 139 -2.26 9.83 -0.96
N LYS A 140 -3.14 10.55 -1.66
CA LYS A 140 -2.77 11.43 -2.76
C LYS A 140 -1.91 12.61 -2.29
N GLU A 141 -2.26 13.22 -1.17
CA GLU A 141 -1.44 14.30 -0.57
C GLU A 141 -0.04 13.81 -0.18
N ALA A 142 0.09 12.58 0.33
CA ALA A 142 1.39 11.97 0.61
C ALA A 142 2.18 11.67 -0.68
N ALA A 143 1.52 11.16 -1.72
CA ALA A 143 2.13 10.87 -3.02
C ALA A 143 2.57 12.13 -3.78
N ASP A 144 1.91 13.26 -3.54
CA ASP A 144 2.24 14.55 -4.18
C ASP A 144 3.47 15.23 -3.56
N ARG A 145 3.92 14.81 -2.38
CA ARG A 145 5.13 15.34 -1.74
C ARG A 145 6.38 14.88 -2.48
N LYS A 146 7.21 15.83 -2.91
CA LYS A 146 8.36 15.56 -3.77
C LYS A 146 9.65 15.29 -3.00
N VAL A 147 9.76 15.76 -1.77
CA VAL A 147 10.97 15.69 -0.95
C VAL A 147 10.61 15.20 0.45
N GLY A 148 11.48 14.38 1.02
CA GLY A 148 11.35 13.85 2.36
C GLY A 148 10.59 12.51 2.41
N ALA A 149 10.18 12.16 3.61
CA ALA A 149 9.39 10.97 3.88
C ALA A 149 8.05 11.33 4.52
N THR A 150 7.04 10.51 4.24
CA THR A 150 5.75 10.55 4.94
C THR A 150 5.43 9.15 5.45
N VAL A 151 5.14 9.04 6.73
CA VAL A 151 4.68 7.83 7.40
C VAL A 151 3.34 8.07 8.05
N PHE A 152 2.57 7.01 8.29
CA PHE A 152 1.25 7.10 8.91
C PHE A 152 1.31 6.57 10.33
N GLY A 153 0.91 7.41 11.29
CA GLY A 153 0.87 7.08 12.71
C GLY A 153 -0.52 6.63 13.14
N TYR A 154 -0.59 5.63 13.98
CA TYR A 154 -1.84 5.09 14.53
C TYR A 154 -1.70 4.83 16.03
N TYR A 155 -2.77 5.11 16.80
CA TYR A 155 -2.78 4.87 18.24
C TYR A 155 -3.01 3.38 18.52
N VAL A 156 -2.17 2.78 19.37
CA VAL A 156 -2.24 1.37 19.78
C VAL A 156 -2.13 1.23 21.30
N ASP A 157 -2.67 0.15 21.83
CA ASP A 157 -2.61 -0.15 23.28
C ASP A 157 -1.38 -0.99 23.65
N ASP A 158 -0.69 -1.59 22.66
CA ASP A 158 0.50 -2.44 22.81
C ASP A 158 1.72 -1.88 22.02
N PRO A 159 2.16 -0.65 22.35
CA PRO A 159 3.16 0.07 21.55
C PRO A 159 4.52 -0.60 21.46
N GLU A 160 4.90 -1.44 22.43
CA GLU A 160 6.19 -2.15 22.45
C GLU A 160 6.42 -3.11 21.28
N ARG A 161 5.38 -3.38 20.49
CA ARG A 161 5.46 -4.27 19.32
C ARG A 161 5.89 -3.57 18.03
N PHE A 162 5.89 -2.23 18.01
CA PHE A 162 5.97 -1.43 16.79
C PHE A 162 7.10 -0.39 16.85
N GLY A 163 7.38 0.24 15.74
CA GLY A 163 8.14 1.48 15.70
C GLY A 163 7.31 2.62 16.27
N ILE A 164 7.78 3.29 17.31
CA ILE A 164 7.02 4.30 18.08
C ILE A 164 7.55 5.69 17.80
N VAL A 165 6.64 6.63 17.52
CA VAL A 165 6.94 8.06 17.33
C VAL A 165 6.62 8.83 18.59
N GLU A 166 7.59 9.65 19.04
CA GLU A 166 7.38 10.64 20.09
C GLU A 166 7.15 12.02 19.48
N PHE A 167 6.20 12.77 20.03
CA PHE A 167 5.87 14.11 19.56
C PHE A 167 6.17 15.17 20.62
N ASP A 168 6.55 16.36 20.16
CA ASP A 168 6.60 17.53 21.01
C ASP A 168 5.18 18.07 21.29
N LYS A 169 5.10 19.10 22.13
CA LYS A 169 3.82 19.78 22.47
C LYS A 169 3.12 20.47 21.29
N ASN A 170 3.80 20.63 20.15
CA ASN A 170 3.24 21.20 18.94
C ASN A 170 2.82 20.11 17.92
N GLY A 171 2.97 18.82 18.28
CA GLY A 171 2.65 17.68 17.41
C GLY A 171 3.74 17.37 16.39
N LYS A 172 4.95 17.92 16.53
CA LYS A 172 6.08 17.58 15.67
C LYS A 172 6.77 16.33 16.18
N ALA A 173 7.04 15.36 15.31
CA ALA A 173 7.84 14.19 15.64
C ALA A 173 9.26 14.60 16.06
N ILE A 174 9.73 14.09 17.19
CA ILE A 174 11.05 14.39 17.78
C ILE A 174 11.91 13.16 17.98
N SER A 175 11.32 11.97 18.08
CA SER A 175 12.06 10.71 18.08
C SER A 175 11.24 9.59 17.46
N ILE A 176 11.95 8.56 16.98
CA ILE A 176 11.35 7.33 16.48
C ILE A 176 12.23 6.15 16.97
N GLU A 177 11.59 5.12 17.53
CA GLU A 177 12.29 3.99 18.16
C GLU A 177 11.61 2.67 17.80
N GLU A 178 12.40 1.68 17.37
CA GLU A 178 11.89 0.35 17.02
C GLU A 178 11.68 -0.50 18.27
N LYS A 179 10.46 -0.96 18.48
CA LYS A 179 10.06 -1.87 19.57
C LYS A 179 10.69 -1.52 20.92
N PRO A 180 10.47 -0.29 21.41
CA PRO A 180 11.09 0.16 22.65
C PRO A 180 10.59 -0.63 23.85
N ALA A 181 11.48 -0.98 24.77
CA ALA A 181 11.11 -1.62 26.04
C ALA A 181 10.26 -0.69 26.93
N HIS A 182 10.44 0.63 26.77
CA HIS A 182 9.70 1.68 27.48
C HIS A 182 9.20 2.71 26.47
N PRO A 183 8.05 2.46 25.81
CA PRO A 183 7.50 3.35 24.79
C PRO A 183 7.23 4.74 25.35
N LYS A 184 7.61 5.79 24.60
CA LYS A 184 7.40 7.19 24.97
C LYS A 184 6.05 7.74 24.51
N SER A 185 5.35 7.00 23.67
CA SER A 185 3.99 7.30 23.23
C SER A 185 3.26 6.01 22.82
N ASN A 186 1.97 6.13 22.53
CA ASN A 186 1.15 5.05 21.98
C ASN A 186 0.95 5.16 20.46
N TYR A 187 1.66 6.09 19.80
CA TYR A 187 1.56 6.24 18.35
C TYR A 187 2.63 5.41 17.64
N CYS A 188 2.19 4.33 17.00
CA CYS A 188 3.05 3.51 16.16
C CYS A 188 3.10 4.01 14.71
N VAL A 189 4.17 3.70 14.01
CA VAL A 189 4.24 3.81 12.56
C VAL A 189 3.60 2.58 11.95
N THR A 190 2.60 2.79 11.09
CA THR A 190 1.94 1.73 10.34
C THR A 190 2.83 1.21 9.21
N GLY A 191 2.41 0.12 8.54
CA GLY A 191 3.15 -0.42 7.40
C GLY A 191 2.91 0.31 6.07
N LEU A 192 2.86 1.65 6.08
CA LEU A 192 2.67 2.47 4.88
C LEU A 192 3.63 3.66 4.90
N TYR A 193 4.44 3.77 3.86
CA TYR A 193 5.57 4.68 3.77
C TYR A 193 5.62 5.33 2.39
N PHE A 194 5.93 6.63 2.35
CA PHE A 194 6.20 7.38 1.11
C PHE A 194 7.56 8.05 1.24
N TYR A 195 8.41 7.87 0.27
CA TYR A 195 9.79 8.38 0.28
C TYR A 195 10.14 9.05 -1.04
N ASP A 196 10.99 10.06 -0.96
CA ASP A 196 11.72 10.51 -2.15
C ASP A 196 12.80 9.51 -2.57
N ASN A 197 13.38 9.71 -3.75
CA ASN A 197 14.32 8.77 -4.36
C ASN A 197 15.57 8.47 -3.52
N ARG A 198 15.96 9.39 -2.60
CA ARG A 198 17.12 9.20 -1.72
C ARG A 198 17.02 7.97 -0.82
N VAL A 199 15.82 7.43 -0.66
CA VAL A 199 15.57 6.21 0.14
C VAL A 199 16.42 5.04 -0.31
N VAL A 200 16.67 4.91 -1.62
CA VAL A 200 17.49 3.81 -2.18
C VAL A 200 18.91 3.89 -1.66
N GLU A 201 19.51 5.09 -1.69
CA GLU A 201 20.87 5.30 -1.20
C GLU A 201 20.95 5.18 0.33
N TYR A 202 19.96 5.70 1.04
CA TYR A 202 19.88 5.53 2.50
C TYR A 202 19.78 4.05 2.89
N ALA A 203 18.92 3.28 2.21
CA ALA A 203 18.77 1.85 2.48
C ALA A 203 20.06 1.04 2.23
N LYS A 204 20.81 1.35 1.15
CA LYS A 204 22.11 0.73 0.85
C LYS A 204 23.17 0.99 1.92
N ASN A 205 23.09 2.11 2.63
CA ASN A 205 24.06 2.51 3.66
C ASN A 205 23.62 2.14 5.08
N LEU A 206 22.43 1.56 5.28
CA LEU A 206 22.00 1.06 6.58
C LEU A 206 22.89 -0.07 7.07
N LYS A 207 23.08 -0.11 8.39
CA LYS A 207 23.71 -1.25 9.05
C LYS A 207 22.61 -2.12 9.68
N PRO A 208 22.77 -3.46 9.63
CA PRO A 208 21.85 -4.34 10.33
C PRO A 208 21.79 -4.01 11.83
N SER A 209 20.59 -4.05 12.38
CA SER A 209 20.33 -3.89 13.82
C SER A 209 20.88 -5.07 14.63
N ALA A 210 20.75 -5.03 15.95
CA ALA A 210 21.10 -6.15 16.82
C ALA A 210 20.30 -7.44 16.49
N ARG A 211 19.17 -7.32 15.76
CA ARG A 211 18.38 -8.45 15.25
C ARG A 211 18.86 -8.98 13.90
N GLY A 212 19.87 -8.36 13.30
CA GLY A 212 20.37 -8.70 11.96
C GLY A 212 19.53 -8.13 10.83
N GLU A 213 18.58 -7.24 11.10
CA GLU A 213 17.63 -6.68 10.13
C GLU A 213 17.98 -5.25 9.73
N LEU A 214 17.76 -4.89 8.46
CA LEU A 214 17.77 -3.52 7.97
C LEU A 214 16.42 -2.87 8.34
N GLU A 215 16.43 -2.14 9.47
CA GLU A 215 15.21 -1.62 10.06
C GLU A 215 14.64 -0.43 9.28
N ILE A 216 13.35 -0.47 9.02
CA ILE A 216 12.65 0.67 8.43
C ILE A 216 12.63 1.88 9.37
N THR A 217 12.65 1.63 10.68
CA THR A 217 12.71 2.68 11.70
C THR A 217 14.02 3.45 11.63
N ASP A 218 15.14 2.79 11.35
CA ASP A 218 16.42 3.48 11.18
C ASP A 218 16.44 4.33 9.90
N LEU A 219 15.80 3.83 8.84
CA LEU A 219 15.60 4.61 7.62
C LEU A 219 14.76 5.86 7.88
N ASN A 220 13.64 5.72 8.59
CA ASN A 220 12.80 6.85 9.00
C ASN A 220 13.55 7.85 9.90
N ARG A 221 14.46 7.37 10.75
CA ARG A 221 15.28 8.22 11.62
C ARG A 221 16.20 9.13 10.82
N ILE A 222 16.76 8.68 9.69
CA ILE A 222 17.57 9.53 8.82
C ILE A 222 16.75 10.73 8.33
N TYR A 223 15.51 10.50 7.88
CA TYR A 223 14.62 11.59 7.47
C TYR A 223 14.21 12.50 8.63
N LEU A 224 13.99 11.93 9.82
CA LEU A 224 13.67 12.70 11.02
C LEU A 224 14.81 13.63 11.41
N GLU A 225 16.05 13.13 11.44
CA GLU A 225 17.26 13.90 11.78
C GLU A 225 17.54 15.02 10.77
N ASN A 226 17.19 14.80 9.49
CA ASN A 226 17.24 15.82 8.45
C ASN A 226 16.09 16.84 8.54
N GLY A 227 15.11 16.64 9.44
CA GLY A 227 13.91 17.49 9.54
C GLY A 227 12.90 17.30 8.40
N GLU A 228 12.97 16.16 7.69
CA GLU A 228 12.22 15.86 6.48
C GLU A 228 11.23 14.68 6.66
N LEU A 229 10.99 14.23 7.89
CA LEU A 229 9.97 13.22 8.20
C LEU A 229 8.63 13.88 8.52
N ASN A 230 7.60 13.56 7.73
CA ASN A 230 6.22 13.92 8.00
C ASN A 230 5.50 12.71 8.61
N VAL A 231 4.75 12.93 9.69
CA VAL A 231 3.91 11.90 10.33
C VAL A 231 2.46 12.32 10.20
N GLU A 232 1.69 11.57 9.40
CA GLU A 232 0.25 11.76 9.23
C GLU A 232 -0.50 10.88 10.23
N LEU A 233 -1.16 11.48 11.23
CA LEU A 233 -1.92 10.71 12.21
C LEU A 233 -3.27 10.27 11.64
N LEU A 234 -3.50 8.96 11.65
CA LEU A 234 -4.79 8.35 11.38
C LEU A 234 -5.61 8.40 12.66
N GLY A 235 -6.50 9.39 12.74
CA GLY A 235 -7.34 9.62 13.91
C GLY A 235 -8.65 8.84 13.86
N GLN A 236 -9.64 9.35 14.60
CA GLN A 236 -10.98 8.76 14.65
C GLN A 236 -11.60 8.60 13.24
N GLY A 237 -12.22 7.46 13.00
CA GLY A 237 -12.83 7.12 11.70
C GLY A 237 -11.88 6.39 10.74
N PHE A 238 -10.63 6.18 11.14
CA PHE A 238 -9.70 5.29 10.44
C PHE A 238 -9.53 3.98 11.20
N THR A 239 -9.35 2.92 10.45
CA THR A 239 -8.99 1.60 10.97
C THR A 239 -7.75 1.12 10.25
N TRP A 240 -6.73 0.75 11.03
CA TRP A 240 -5.54 0.05 10.57
C TRP A 240 -5.46 -1.30 11.27
N LEU A 241 -5.23 -2.35 10.52
CA LEU A 241 -5.13 -3.72 11.02
C LEU A 241 -3.83 -4.34 10.51
N ASP A 242 -3.03 -4.88 11.44
CA ASP A 242 -1.91 -5.77 11.18
C ASP A 242 -2.37 -7.21 11.36
N THR A 243 -2.44 -7.97 10.28
CA THR A 243 -2.98 -9.35 10.26
C THR A 243 -1.91 -10.39 10.62
N GLY A 244 -1.15 -10.14 11.68
CA GLY A 244 0.02 -10.95 12.08
C GLY A 244 -0.29 -12.18 12.93
N THR A 245 -1.51 -12.34 13.47
CA THR A 245 -1.94 -13.44 14.34
C THR A 245 -3.26 -14.04 13.87
N HIS A 246 -3.65 -15.22 14.39
CA HIS A 246 -4.94 -15.83 14.06
C HIS A 246 -6.10 -14.93 14.48
N GLU A 247 -6.03 -14.31 15.66
CA GLU A 247 -7.03 -13.39 16.19
C GLU A 247 -7.17 -12.17 15.28
N SER A 248 -6.05 -11.52 14.92
CA SER A 248 -6.08 -10.33 14.05
C SER A 248 -6.56 -10.65 12.63
N LEU A 249 -6.36 -11.88 12.14
CA LEU A 249 -6.90 -12.34 10.87
C LEU A 249 -8.44 -12.47 10.92
N VAL A 250 -8.97 -13.00 12.02
CA VAL A 250 -10.42 -13.10 12.25
C VAL A 250 -11.03 -11.72 12.42
N ASP A 251 -10.39 -10.84 13.19
CA ASP A 251 -10.86 -9.47 13.42
C ASP A 251 -10.89 -8.68 12.12
N ALA A 252 -9.87 -8.80 11.27
CA ALA A 252 -9.84 -8.18 9.95
C ALA A 252 -10.98 -8.69 9.06
N THR A 253 -11.23 -10.00 9.05
CA THR A 253 -12.33 -10.60 8.29
C THR A 253 -13.69 -10.09 8.78
N ASN A 254 -13.91 -10.03 10.09
CA ASN A 254 -15.15 -9.53 10.70
C ASN A 254 -15.34 -8.04 10.43
N PHE A 255 -14.28 -7.23 10.54
CA PHE A 255 -14.30 -5.82 10.23
C PHE A 255 -14.74 -5.57 8.79
N VAL A 256 -14.04 -6.18 7.82
CA VAL A 256 -14.34 -6.02 6.39
C VAL A 256 -15.79 -6.45 6.09
N ARG A 257 -16.19 -7.64 6.57
CA ARG A 257 -17.56 -8.12 6.42
C ARG A 257 -18.59 -7.14 6.96
N THR A 258 -18.38 -6.61 8.17
CA THR A 258 -19.31 -5.68 8.82
C THR A 258 -19.43 -4.39 8.02
N VAL A 259 -18.31 -3.80 7.63
CA VAL A 259 -18.30 -2.55 6.86
C VAL A 259 -18.98 -2.76 5.51
N GLU A 260 -18.60 -3.77 4.74
CA GLU A 260 -19.18 -4.04 3.42
C GLU A 260 -20.69 -4.35 3.47
N THR A 261 -21.12 -5.08 4.52
CA THR A 261 -22.54 -5.42 4.71
C THR A 261 -23.40 -4.18 5.00
N HIS A 262 -22.91 -3.26 5.84
CA HIS A 262 -23.69 -2.10 6.28
C HIS A 262 -23.54 -0.88 5.37
N GLN A 263 -22.39 -0.70 4.74
CA GLN A 263 -22.16 0.40 3.81
C GLN A 263 -22.57 0.04 2.37
N HIS A 264 -22.80 -1.24 2.08
CA HIS A 264 -23.06 -1.76 0.74
C HIS A 264 -21.98 -1.42 -0.28
N ARG A 265 -20.79 -1.13 0.18
CA ARG A 265 -19.59 -0.84 -0.63
C ARG A 265 -18.46 -1.79 -0.23
N LYS A 266 -17.71 -2.24 -1.22
CA LYS A 266 -16.55 -3.10 -0.96
C LYS A 266 -15.33 -2.28 -0.54
N ILE A 267 -14.58 -2.84 0.39
CA ILE A 267 -13.22 -2.38 0.69
C ILE A 267 -12.28 -3.07 -0.29
N ALA A 268 -11.33 -2.32 -0.86
CA ALA A 268 -10.30 -2.87 -1.76
C ALA A 268 -10.85 -3.64 -2.98
N CYS A 269 -11.93 -3.16 -3.60
CA CYS A 269 -12.35 -3.62 -4.91
C CYS A 269 -11.47 -2.95 -5.98
N LEU A 270 -10.48 -3.68 -6.49
CA LEU A 270 -9.47 -3.13 -7.40
C LEU A 270 -10.08 -2.67 -8.71
N GLU A 271 -11.05 -3.42 -9.21
CA GLU A 271 -11.77 -3.13 -10.46
C GLU A 271 -12.62 -1.87 -10.35
N GLU A 272 -13.27 -1.65 -9.20
CA GLU A 272 -13.99 -0.40 -8.92
C GLU A 272 -13.04 0.79 -8.90
N ILE A 273 -11.90 0.68 -8.19
CA ILE A 273 -10.88 1.74 -8.11
C ILE A 273 -10.37 2.06 -9.52
N ALA A 274 -10.05 1.04 -10.31
CA ALA A 274 -9.58 1.21 -11.68
C ALA A 274 -10.62 1.89 -12.58
N TYR A 275 -11.87 1.46 -12.51
CA TYR A 275 -12.96 2.01 -13.31
C TYR A 275 -13.29 3.45 -12.93
N LEU A 276 -13.40 3.76 -11.64
CA LEU A 276 -13.69 5.12 -11.17
C LEU A 276 -12.56 6.11 -11.46
N ASN A 277 -11.30 5.65 -11.52
CA ASN A 277 -10.17 6.47 -11.95
C ASN A 277 -10.03 6.53 -13.48
N GLY A 278 -10.87 5.85 -14.26
CA GLY A 278 -10.79 5.81 -15.72
C GLY A 278 -9.58 5.06 -16.27
N TRP A 279 -9.02 4.14 -15.48
CA TRP A 279 -7.87 3.31 -15.90
C TRP A 279 -8.29 2.10 -16.72
N ILE A 280 -9.53 1.63 -16.53
CA ILE A 280 -10.19 0.63 -17.36
C ILE A 280 -11.51 1.17 -17.89
N THR A 281 -11.93 0.68 -19.06
CA THR A 281 -13.21 1.05 -19.67
C THR A 281 -14.37 0.23 -19.13
N LYS A 282 -15.59 0.63 -19.45
CA LYS A 282 -16.78 -0.15 -19.10
C LYS A 282 -16.80 -1.52 -19.76
N GLU A 283 -16.28 -1.61 -20.98
CA GLU A 283 -16.16 -2.86 -21.74
C GLU A 283 -15.20 -3.82 -21.07
N GLN A 284 -14.03 -3.34 -20.63
CA GLN A 284 -13.06 -4.12 -19.88
C GLN A 284 -13.64 -4.59 -18.52
N LEU A 285 -14.36 -3.72 -17.80
CA LEU A 285 -15.01 -4.10 -16.56
C LEU A 285 -16.13 -5.14 -16.80
N MET A 286 -16.81 -5.10 -17.95
CA MET A 286 -17.81 -6.09 -18.34
C MET A 286 -17.15 -7.47 -18.61
N GLU A 287 -15.98 -7.51 -19.23
CA GLU A 287 -15.22 -8.76 -19.43
C GLU A 287 -14.85 -9.41 -18.07
N ILE A 288 -14.42 -8.59 -17.10
CA ILE A 288 -14.12 -9.05 -15.74
C ILE A 288 -15.40 -9.54 -15.05
N TYR A 289 -16.50 -8.80 -15.17
CA TYR A 289 -17.81 -9.23 -14.65
C TYR A 289 -18.21 -10.61 -15.16
N GLU A 290 -18.02 -10.94 -16.43
CA GLU A 290 -18.35 -12.23 -16.99
C GLU A 290 -17.64 -13.40 -16.26
N ILE A 291 -16.45 -13.17 -15.72
CA ILE A 291 -15.72 -14.15 -14.91
C ILE A 291 -16.40 -14.34 -13.55
N TYR A 292 -16.88 -13.27 -12.92
CA TYR A 292 -17.43 -13.25 -11.55
C TYR A 292 -18.95 -13.27 -11.47
N LYS A 293 -19.69 -13.28 -12.59
CA LYS A 293 -21.16 -13.09 -12.64
C LYS A 293 -21.99 -14.06 -11.80
N LYS A 294 -21.41 -15.20 -11.40
CA LYS A 294 -22.10 -16.23 -10.60
C LYS A 294 -21.99 -16.01 -9.09
N ASN A 295 -21.28 -14.96 -8.63
CA ASN A 295 -21.08 -14.71 -7.22
C ASN A 295 -21.43 -13.26 -6.85
N GLN A 296 -21.38 -12.95 -5.55
CA GLN A 296 -21.70 -11.62 -5.02
C GLN A 296 -20.71 -10.53 -5.45
N TYR A 297 -19.45 -10.90 -5.70
CA TYR A 297 -18.45 -9.97 -6.18
C TYR A 297 -18.80 -9.45 -7.58
N GLY A 298 -19.19 -10.36 -8.50
CA GLY A 298 -19.68 -9.96 -9.82
C GLY A 298 -20.95 -9.12 -9.76
N ALA A 299 -21.93 -9.48 -8.90
CA ALA A 299 -23.12 -8.65 -8.72
C ALA A 299 -22.78 -7.21 -8.30
N TYR A 300 -21.78 -7.04 -7.44
CA TYR A 300 -21.26 -5.73 -7.05
C TYR A 300 -20.66 -4.96 -8.23
N LEU A 301 -19.83 -5.61 -9.06
CA LEU A 301 -19.24 -4.98 -10.25
C LEU A 301 -20.32 -4.49 -11.24
N LEU A 302 -21.42 -5.23 -11.37
CA LEU A 302 -22.56 -4.80 -12.18
C LEU A 302 -23.22 -3.54 -11.61
N ASP A 303 -23.39 -3.47 -10.30
CA ASP A 303 -23.89 -2.27 -9.61
C ASP A 303 -22.98 -1.05 -9.83
N VAL A 304 -21.64 -1.24 -9.74
CA VAL A 304 -20.64 -0.20 -10.05
C VAL A 304 -20.78 0.32 -11.48
N MET A 305 -20.88 -0.58 -12.47
CA MET A 305 -21.06 -0.21 -13.88
C MET A 305 -22.36 0.56 -14.16
N ASN A 306 -23.40 0.30 -13.36
CA ASN A 306 -24.68 0.99 -13.45
C ASN A 306 -24.73 2.31 -12.66
N GLY A 307 -23.61 2.72 -12.07
CA GLY A 307 -23.49 4.00 -11.35
C GLY A 307 -24.21 4.05 -10.01
N LYS A 308 -24.51 2.90 -9.38
CA LYS A 308 -25.20 2.81 -8.09
C LYS A 308 -24.42 3.50 -6.96
N TYR A 309 -23.10 3.53 -7.05
CA TYR A 309 -22.18 3.99 -5.99
C TYR A 309 -21.42 5.27 -6.34
N ILE A 310 -21.83 5.97 -7.39
CA ILE A 310 -21.28 7.29 -7.70
C ILE A 310 -21.87 8.29 -6.71
N ASP A 311 -21.04 8.87 -5.87
CA ASP A 311 -21.43 9.96 -4.99
C ASP A 311 -21.83 11.16 -5.85
N LYS A 312 -23.06 11.64 -5.67
CA LYS A 312 -23.64 12.78 -6.41
C LYS A 312 -23.23 14.08 -5.76
#